data_405d9117ca5cefafabb3db08d27110d0
#
_entry.id   405d9117ca5cefafabb3db08d27110d0
#
_cell.length_a   1.000
_cell.length_b   1.000
_cell.length_c   1.000
_cell.angle_alpha   90.00
_cell.angle_beta   90.00
_cell.angle_gamma   90.00
#
_symmetry.space_group_name_H-M   'P 1'
#
loop_
_entity.id
_entity.type
_entity.pdbx_description
1 polymer ?
#
loop_
_entity_poly.entity_id
_entity_poly.type
_entity_poly.pdbx_seq_one_letter_code
_entity_poly.pdbx_strand_id
1 'polypeptide(L)'
;MLSLPHALRFLLASDPDALTLVLGVVYRAIARHLINQAGLARATGATGAVTLVQRFGSALNLNIHFHMLFLDGVYLTEGANSPTFRHVAAPGANELQALVEQIAARVGQVPGTSRPDRARHRERLAGVRRTTRPAG
;
A
#
# COMPACT_ATOMS: atom_id res chain seq x y z
N MET A 1 -10.74 1.85 4.70
CA MET A 1 -10.10 2.86 3.82
C MET A 1 -8.78 3.29 4.44
N LEU A 2 -7.68 3.23 3.70
CA LEU A 2 -6.37 3.69 4.14
C LEU A 2 -6.04 5.02 3.45
N SER A 3 -5.91 6.09 4.23
CA SER A 3 -5.50 7.41 3.76
C SER A 3 -4.00 7.58 3.88
N LEU A 4 -3.39 8.23 2.89
CA LEU A 4 -1.96 8.46 2.83
C LEU A 4 -1.63 9.94 3.11
N PRO A 5 -0.47 10.24 3.73
CA PRO A 5 -0.01 11.62 3.92
C PRO A 5 0.07 12.39 2.60
N HIS A 6 -0.21 13.69 2.65
CA HIS A 6 -0.30 14.54 1.45
C HIS A 6 0.99 14.48 0.59
N ALA A 7 2.16 14.44 1.22
CA ALA A 7 3.44 14.35 0.50
C ALA A 7 3.59 13.08 -0.34
N LEU A 8 2.99 11.96 0.10
CA LEU A 8 3.02 10.69 -0.64
C LEU A 8 2.04 10.65 -1.81
N ARG A 9 0.97 11.42 -1.77
CA ARG A 9 -0.07 11.39 -2.81
C ARG A 9 0.47 11.77 -4.19
N PHE A 10 1.33 12.79 -4.26
CA PHE A 10 1.96 13.20 -5.51
C PHE A 10 2.93 12.15 -6.04
N LEU A 11 3.76 11.58 -5.16
CA LEU A 11 4.69 10.51 -5.54
C LEU A 11 3.91 9.33 -6.14
N LEU A 12 2.92 8.83 -5.41
CA LEU A 12 2.15 7.65 -5.83
C LEU A 12 1.26 7.90 -7.05
N ALA A 13 0.93 9.17 -7.33
CA ALA A 13 0.22 9.53 -8.56
C ALA A 13 1.12 9.52 -9.79
N SER A 14 2.39 9.89 -9.61
CA SER A 14 3.36 10.05 -10.70
C SER A 14 4.25 8.83 -10.91
N ASP A 15 4.32 7.93 -9.93
CA ASP A 15 5.20 6.77 -9.94
C ASP A 15 4.39 5.47 -9.67
N PRO A 16 4.02 4.72 -10.73
CA PRO A 16 3.29 3.46 -10.60
C PRO A 16 4.06 2.37 -9.86
N ASP A 17 5.39 2.38 -9.91
CA ASP A 17 6.21 1.39 -9.22
C ASP A 17 6.21 1.66 -7.72
N ALA A 18 6.34 2.92 -7.31
CA ALA A 18 6.19 3.32 -5.91
C ALA A 18 4.78 2.99 -5.38
N LEU A 19 3.74 3.21 -6.18
CA LEU A 19 2.37 2.83 -5.84
C LEU A 19 2.24 1.33 -5.59
N THR A 20 2.79 0.51 -6.49
CA THR A 20 2.77 -0.96 -6.40
C THR A 20 3.53 -1.45 -5.17
N LEU A 21 4.70 -0.87 -4.89
CA LEU A 21 5.50 -1.21 -3.71
C LEU A 21 4.76 -0.89 -2.41
N VAL A 22 4.18 0.31 -2.29
CA VAL A 22 3.40 0.73 -1.11
C VAL A 22 2.18 -0.16 -0.92
N LEU A 23 1.43 -0.42 -1.98
CA LEU A 23 0.28 -1.33 -1.93
C LEU A 23 0.69 -2.74 -1.46
N GLY A 24 1.82 -3.25 -1.97
CA GLY A 24 2.39 -4.52 -1.55
C GLY A 24 2.81 -4.54 -0.07
N VAL A 25 3.33 -3.43 0.47
CA VAL A 25 3.64 -3.29 1.91
C VAL A 25 2.37 -3.40 2.75
N VAL A 26 1.33 -2.66 2.38
CA VAL A 26 0.03 -2.66 3.08
C VAL A 26 -0.59 -4.05 3.05
N TYR A 27 -0.70 -4.66 1.86
CA TYR A 27 -1.26 -6.00 1.69
C TYR A 27 -0.54 -7.03 2.58
N ARG A 28 0.79 -7.09 2.50
CA ARG A 28 1.58 -8.06 3.27
C ARG A 28 1.47 -7.85 4.79
N ALA A 29 1.33 -6.62 5.26
CA ALA A 29 1.16 -6.34 6.67
C ALA A 29 -0.19 -6.88 7.19
N ILE A 30 -1.29 -6.59 6.47
CA ILE A 30 -2.63 -7.05 6.84
C ILE A 30 -2.74 -8.58 6.69
N ALA A 31 -2.27 -9.15 5.59
CA ALA A 31 -2.29 -10.59 5.38
C ALA A 31 -1.52 -11.34 6.49
N ARG A 32 -0.34 -10.82 6.88
CA ARG A 32 0.44 -11.40 7.99
C ARG A 32 -0.31 -11.31 9.32
N HIS A 33 -0.96 -10.19 9.59
CA HIS A 33 -1.77 -10.04 10.80
C HIS A 33 -2.87 -11.10 10.85
N LEU A 34 -3.64 -11.27 9.77
CA LEU A 34 -4.71 -12.27 9.70
C LEU A 34 -4.18 -13.71 9.87
N ILE A 35 -3.08 -14.07 9.21
CA ILE A 35 -2.46 -15.39 9.33
C ILE A 35 -2.01 -15.67 10.76
N ASN A 36 -1.38 -14.68 11.42
CA ASN A 36 -0.94 -14.80 12.81
C ASN A 36 -2.14 -14.96 13.77
N GLN A 37 -3.20 -14.17 13.59
CA GLN A 37 -4.42 -14.26 14.40
C GLN A 37 -5.14 -15.60 14.20
N ALA A 38 -5.06 -16.19 13.01
CA ALA A 38 -5.53 -17.54 12.76
C ALA A 38 -4.68 -18.64 13.42
N GLY A 39 -3.54 -18.29 14.05
CA GLY A 39 -2.61 -19.25 14.65
C GLY A 39 -1.89 -20.11 13.61
N LEU A 40 -1.72 -19.60 12.39
CA LEU A 40 -1.10 -20.33 11.28
C LEU A 40 0.29 -19.80 10.96
N ALA A 41 1.13 -20.65 10.38
CA ALA A 41 2.38 -20.23 9.78
C ALA A 41 2.12 -19.60 8.41
N ARG A 42 3.02 -18.69 7.99
CA ARG A 42 2.93 -18.02 6.69
C ARG A 42 2.94 -18.99 5.50
N ALA A 43 3.58 -20.14 5.66
CA ALA A 43 3.65 -21.16 4.62
C ALA A 43 2.33 -21.92 4.44
N THR A 44 1.50 -21.99 5.50
CA THR A 44 0.30 -22.83 5.55
C THR A 44 -1.00 -22.04 5.51
N GLY A 45 -0.93 -20.72 5.66
CA GLY A 45 -2.09 -19.83 5.64
C GLY A 45 -2.13 -18.95 4.40
N ALA A 46 -3.29 -18.89 3.73
CA ALA A 46 -3.55 -18.01 2.60
C ALA A 46 -4.77 -17.11 2.86
N THR A 47 -4.66 -15.84 2.57
CA THR A 47 -5.77 -14.88 2.57
C THR A 47 -5.77 -14.08 1.28
N GLY A 48 -6.85 -13.37 1.00
CA GLY A 48 -6.99 -12.56 -0.20
C GLY A 48 -7.63 -11.22 0.06
N ALA A 49 -7.44 -10.30 -0.87
CA ALA A 49 -8.09 -9.00 -0.84
C ALA A 49 -8.43 -8.51 -2.24
N VAL A 50 -9.50 -7.71 -2.32
CA VAL A 50 -9.78 -6.86 -3.48
C VAL A 50 -9.38 -5.44 -3.10
N THR A 51 -8.66 -4.77 -4.00
CA THR A 51 -8.19 -3.41 -3.80
C THR A 51 -8.64 -2.49 -4.92
N LEU A 52 -9.26 -1.38 -4.57
CA LEU A 52 -9.55 -0.26 -5.46
C LEU A 52 -8.60 0.89 -5.11
N VAL A 53 -7.86 1.36 -6.11
CA VAL A 53 -7.01 2.54 -5.98
C VAL A 53 -7.79 3.75 -6.47
N GLN A 54 -8.26 4.57 -5.55
CA GLN A 54 -8.91 5.84 -5.87
C GLN A 54 -7.85 6.94 -5.96
N ARG A 55 -7.80 7.65 -7.08
CA ARG A 55 -6.78 8.69 -7.34
C ARG A 55 -7.26 10.10 -7.04
N PHE A 56 -8.56 10.35 -7.17
CA PHE A 56 -9.16 11.68 -7.05
C PHE A 56 -10.25 11.70 -5.99
N GLY A 57 -10.35 12.81 -5.28
CA GLY A 57 -11.48 13.12 -4.40
C GLY A 57 -12.66 13.71 -5.18
N SER A 58 -13.72 14.12 -4.44
CA SER A 58 -14.98 14.65 -4.99
C SER A 58 -14.80 15.91 -5.84
N ALA A 59 -13.77 16.70 -5.61
CA ALA A 59 -13.47 17.92 -6.36
C ALA A 59 -12.33 17.72 -7.39
N LEU A 60 -12.12 16.49 -7.87
CA LEU A 60 -11.01 16.11 -8.74
C LEU A 60 -9.61 16.42 -8.16
N ASN A 61 -9.53 16.74 -6.88
CA ASN A 61 -8.26 16.91 -6.18
C ASN A 61 -7.53 15.59 -6.12
N LEU A 62 -6.22 15.62 -6.31
CA LEU A 62 -5.38 14.45 -6.15
C LEU A 62 -5.46 13.95 -4.71
N ASN A 63 -6.07 12.81 -4.53
CA ASN A 63 -6.31 12.20 -3.22
C ASN A 63 -6.23 10.69 -3.31
N ILE A 64 -4.99 10.17 -3.40
CA ILE A 64 -4.77 8.73 -3.49
C ILE A 64 -5.08 8.09 -2.16
N HIS A 65 -5.96 7.10 -2.21
CA HIS A 65 -6.24 6.20 -1.10
C HIS A 65 -6.64 4.81 -1.60
N PHE A 66 -6.47 3.83 -0.74
CA PHE A 66 -6.79 2.44 -1.03
C PHE A 66 -8.08 2.04 -0.31
N HIS A 67 -9.02 1.55 -1.07
CA HIS A 67 -10.15 0.80 -0.54
C HIS A 67 -9.82 -0.68 -0.66
N MET A 68 -9.58 -1.33 0.48
CA MET A 68 -9.20 -2.73 0.52
C MET A 68 -10.26 -3.53 1.27
N LEU A 69 -10.73 -4.58 0.63
CA LEU A 69 -11.63 -5.55 1.22
C LEU A 69 -10.87 -6.87 1.35
N PHE A 70 -10.54 -7.22 2.58
CA PHE A 70 -9.91 -8.51 2.91
C PHE A 70 -10.96 -9.54 3.28
N LEU A 71 -10.62 -10.81 3.06
CA LEU A 71 -11.36 -11.90 3.69
C LEU A 71 -11.25 -11.77 5.21
N ASP A 72 -12.34 -12.07 5.91
CA ASP A 72 -12.40 -12.09 7.37
C ASP A 72 -11.82 -13.40 7.97
N GLY A 73 -10.82 -13.94 7.30
CA GLY A 73 -10.15 -15.17 7.71
C GLY A 73 -9.06 -15.63 6.75
N VAL A 74 -8.63 -16.85 6.98
CA VAL A 74 -7.49 -17.47 6.30
C VAL A 74 -7.84 -18.89 5.88
N TYR A 75 -7.46 -19.26 4.67
CA TYR A 75 -7.50 -20.63 4.21
C TYR A 75 -6.26 -21.40 4.67
N LEU A 76 -6.46 -22.56 5.24
CA LEU A 76 -5.40 -23.51 5.50
C LEU A 76 -5.11 -24.29 4.20
N THR A 77 -3.85 -24.27 3.75
CA THR A 77 -3.43 -24.81 2.44
C THR A 77 -2.70 -26.15 2.54
N GLU A 78 -2.37 -26.61 3.75
CA GLU A 78 -1.69 -27.89 3.96
C GLU A 78 -2.63 -29.00 4.45
N GLY A 79 -2.46 -30.20 3.88
CA GLY A 79 -2.92 -31.47 4.45
C GLY A 79 -4.37 -31.86 4.22
N ALA A 80 -5.17 -31.08 3.51
CA ALA A 80 -6.57 -31.42 3.24
C ALA A 80 -6.84 -31.53 1.73
N ASN A 81 -7.66 -32.47 1.32
CA ASN A 81 -8.19 -32.59 -0.03
C ASN A 81 -9.04 -31.36 -0.44
N SER A 82 -9.40 -30.50 0.54
CA SER A 82 -10.12 -29.25 0.34
C SER A 82 -9.57 -28.19 1.29
N PRO A 83 -9.38 -26.94 0.85
CA PRO A 83 -8.96 -25.84 1.71
C PRO A 83 -9.97 -25.59 2.82
N THR A 84 -9.50 -25.50 4.06
CA THR A 84 -10.36 -25.18 5.21
C THR A 84 -10.26 -23.72 5.55
N PHE A 85 -11.40 -23.01 5.62
CA PHE A 85 -11.45 -21.62 6.01
C PHE A 85 -11.49 -21.48 7.53
N ARG A 86 -10.61 -20.63 8.08
CA ARG A 86 -10.58 -20.26 9.49
C ARG A 86 -10.92 -18.78 9.62
N HIS A 87 -12.06 -18.49 10.22
CA HIS A 87 -12.49 -17.12 10.52
C HIS A 87 -11.56 -16.47 11.55
N VAL A 88 -11.30 -15.18 11.36
CA VAL A 88 -10.52 -14.32 12.27
C VAL A 88 -11.41 -13.17 12.72
N ALA A 89 -11.49 -12.96 14.02
CA ALA A 89 -12.27 -11.87 14.58
C ALA A 89 -11.72 -10.49 14.12
N ALA A 90 -12.61 -9.50 14.04
CA ALA A 90 -12.20 -8.14 13.70
C ALA A 90 -11.17 -7.62 14.71
N PRO A 91 -10.09 -6.94 14.26
CA PRO A 91 -9.06 -6.43 15.13
C PRO A 91 -9.59 -5.34 16.06
N GLY A 92 -9.14 -5.36 17.30
CA GLY A 92 -9.41 -4.30 18.26
C GLY A 92 -8.66 -3.00 17.97
N ALA A 93 -9.00 -1.91 18.65
CA ALA A 93 -8.40 -0.60 18.43
C ALA A 93 -6.87 -0.60 18.59
N ASN A 94 -6.35 -1.29 19.60
CA ASN A 94 -4.90 -1.39 19.85
C ASN A 94 -4.17 -2.17 18.76
N GLU A 95 -4.79 -3.24 18.25
CA GLU A 95 -4.24 -4.05 17.15
C GLU A 95 -4.20 -3.24 15.85
N LEU A 96 -5.26 -2.49 15.57
CA LEU A 96 -5.32 -1.57 14.42
C LEU A 96 -4.24 -0.49 14.53
N GLN A 97 -4.05 0.10 15.70
CA GLN A 97 -3.01 1.11 15.93
C GLN A 97 -1.62 0.52 15.64
N ALA A 98 -1.30 -0.63 16.23
CA ALA A 98 -0.01 -1.31 16.01
C ALA A 98 0.20 -1.68 14.52
N LEU A 99 -0.84 -2.13 13.84
CA LEU A 99 -0.79 -2.47 12.42
C LEU A 99 -0.53 -1.22 11.55
N VAL A 100 -1.20 -0.10 11.85
CA VAL A 100 -0.99 1.18 11.15
C VAL A 100 0.44 1.69 11.36
N GLU A 101 0.97 1.64 12.58
CA GLU A 101 2.35 2.04 12.88
C GLU A 101 3.37 1.17 12.12
N GLN A 102 3.14 -0.15 12.08
CA GLN A 102 3.99 -1.07 11.33
C GLN A 102 3.96 -0.77 9.82
N ILE A 103 2.79 -0.49 9.26
CA ILE A 103 2.63 -0.11 7.85
C ILE A 103 3.36 1.20 7.59
N ALA A 104 3.15 2.23 8.42
CA ALA A 104 3.77 3.53 8.26
C ALA A 104 5.31 3.45 8.27
N ALA A 105 5.88 2.70 9.23
CA ALA A 105 7.32 2.48 9.30
C ALA A 105 7.89 1.82 8.04
N ARG A 106 7.20 0.84 7.47
CA ARG A 106 7.64 0.14 6.25
C ARG A 106 7.44 0.97 4.99
N VAL A 107 6.34 1.71 4.90
CA VAL A 107 6.10 2.63 3.78
C VAL A 107 7.18 3.70 3.75
N GLY A 108 7.61 4.22 4.91
CA GLY A 108 8.72 5.17 4.99
C GLY A 108 10.07 4.65 4.48
N GLN A 109 10.24 3.33 4.33
CA GLN A 109 11.45 2.70 3.77
C GLN A 109 11.36 2.49 2.25
N VAL A 110 10.21 2.67 1.63
CA VAL A 110 10.06 2.56 0.17
C VAL A 110 10.81 3.73 -0.50
N PRO A 111 11.64 3.48 -1.51
CA PRO A 111 12.39 4.53 -2.20
C PRO A 111 11.47 5.66 -2.69
N GLY A 112 11.86 6.90 -2.43
CA GLY A 112 11.09 8.09 -2.81
C GLY A 112 10.00 8.52 -1.82
N THR A 113 9.62 7.69 -0.84
CA THR A 113 8.61 8.06 0.18
C THR A 113 9.21 8.85 1.35
N SER A 114 10.50 8.68 1.62
CA SER A 114 11.23 9.41 2.65
C SER A 114 11.68 10.75 2.09
N ARG A 115 10.95 11.82 2.40
CA ARG A 115 11.19 13.23 2.05
C ARG A 115 11.25 13.51 0.53
N PRO A 116 10.49 14.46 0.00
CA PRO A 116 10.67 14.91 -1.37
C PRO A 116 12.07 15.51 -1.49
N ASP A 117 12.96 14.87 -2.23
CA ASP A 117 14.24 15.42 -2.62
C ASP A 117 14.00 16.61 -3.54
N ARG A 118 14.07 17.82 -2.96
CA ARG A 118 13.93 19.09 -3.68
C ARG A 118 14.94 19.21 -4.83
N ALA A 119 16.03 18.45 -4.81
CA ALA A 119 17.04 18.44 -5.84
C ALA A 119 16.54 17.75 -7.12
N ARG A 120 15.92 16.59 -7.02
CA ARG A 120 15.39 15.86 -8.19
C ARG A 120 14.24 16.56 -8.90
N HIS A 121 13.44 17.32 -8.17
CA HIS A 121 12.38 18.14 -8.79
C HIS A 121 12.95 19.31 -9.61
N ARG A 122 14.04 19.91 -9.16
CA ARG A 122 14.76 20.98 -9.91
C ARG A 122 15.41 20.43 -11.17
N GLU A 123 16.00 19.25 -11.14
CA GLU A 123 16.62 18.63 -12.34
C GLU A 123 15.60 18.28 -13.41
N ARG A 124 14.43 17.72 -13.04
CA ARG A 124 13.34 17.45 -13.99
C ARG A 124 12.82 18.73 -14.65
N LEU A 125 12.67 19.82 -13.90
CA LEU A 125 12.23 21.11 -14.46
C LEU A 125 13.33 21.78 -15.31
N ALA A 126 14.61 21.58 -15.00
CA ALA A 126 15.72 22.07 -15.80
C ALA A 126 15.87 21.29 -17.12
N GLY A 127 15.57 20.00 -17.14
CA GLY A 127 15.59 19.16 -18.34
C GLY A 127 14.53 19.55 -19.36
N VAL A 128 13.32 19.91 -18.92
CA VAL A 128 12.21 20.33 -19.79
C VAL A 128 12.50 21.66 -20.50
N ARG A 129 13.28 22.57 -19.88
CA ARG A 129 13.61 23.87 -20.49
C ARG A 129 14.66 23.80 -21.60
N ARG A 130 15.38 22.67 -21.76
CA ARG A 130 16.43 22.54 -22.79
C ARG A 130 15.90 22.04 -24.15
N THR A 131 14.67 21.58 -24.24
CA THR A 131 14.10 21.04 -25.50
C THR A 131 13.29 22.05 -26.31
N THR A 132 13.12 23.28 -25.85
CA THR A 132 12.41 24.34 -26.59
C THR A 132 13.37 25.40 -27.06
N ARG A 133 14.32 25.06 -27.95
CA ARG A 133 15.06 26.05 -28.74
C ARG A 133 14.45 26.06 -30.15
N PRO A 134 13.81 27.13 -30.60
CA PRO A 134 13.36 27.22 -31.97
C PRO A 134 14.60 27.32 -32.89
N ALA A 135 14.60 26.51 -33.94
CA ALA A 135 15.50 26.67 -35.05
C ALA A 135 15.13 27.97 -35.78
N GLY A 136 16.06 28.92 -35.85
CA GLY A 136 15.98 30.07 -36.69
C GLY A 136 16.33 29.76 -38.13
#